data_1383c890727acd038660c35bac86f48e
#
_entry.id   1383c890727acd038660c35bac86f48e
#
_cell.length_a   1.000
_cell.length_b   1.000
_cell.length_c   1.000
_cell.angle_alpha   90.00
_cell.angle_beta   90.00
_cell.angle_gamma   90.00
#
_symmetry.space_group_name_H-M   'P 1'
#
loop_
_entity.id
_entity.type
_entity.pdbx_description
1 polymer ?
#
loop_
_entity_poly.entity_id
_entity_poly.type
_entity_poly.pdbx_seq_one_letter_code
_entity_poly.pdbx_strand_id
1 'polypeptide(L)'
;MKILLNSAATSGIILFLISASSAMSWVMAYSGIPAAISEGLMSISTNKYVILLLMNIILLVIGMFMDITPAILIFTPIFLPIAESLGMSSIQFGVMLIFNMCMGSMTPPVGSVLFVSCGISKITIEQVTKTLLPYFAVLLGILLAVTYIPALSMAIPTLLGLI
;
A
#
# COMPACT_ATOMS: atom_id res chain seq x y z
N MET A 1 -1.03 -2.84 35.03
CA MET A 1 -0.52 -1.46 34.89
C MET A 1 0.36 -1.30 33.65
N LYS A 2 1.45 -2.05 33.47
CA LYS A 2 2.33 -1.93 32.28
C LYS A 2 1.61 -2.19 30.92
N ILE A 3 0.69 -3.17 30.87
CA ILE A 3 -0.08 -3.48 29.66
C ILE A 3 -0.99 -2.31 29.28
N LEU A 4 -1.70 -1.73 30.23
CA LEU A 4 -2.57 -0.57 29.99
C LEU A 4 -1.79 0.64 29.51
N LEU A 5 -0.62 0.92 30.11
CA LEU A 5 0.26 2.00 29.69
C LEU A 5 0.78 1.79 28.27
N ASN A 6 1.21 0.59 27.93
CA ASN A 6 1.68 0.27 26.58
C ASN A 6 0.53 0.38 25.54
N SER A 7 -0.66 -0.12 25.88
CA SER A 7 -1.83 0.01 24.99
C SER A 7 -2.23 1.47 24.79
N ALA A 8 -2.24 2.27 25.84
CA ALA A 8 -2.52 3.70 25.76
C ALA A 8 -1.47 4.45 24.93
N ALA A 9 -0.18 4.13 25.12
CA ALA A 9 0.90 4.71 24.33
C ALA A 9 0.76 4.36 22.83
N THR A 10 0.49 3.09 22.50
CA THR A 10 0.29 2.66 21.12
C THR A 10 -0.91 3.35 20.49
N SER A 11 -2.04 3.43 21.20
CA SER A 11 -3.22 4.14 20.72
C SER A 11 -2.94 5.64 20.51
N GLY A 12 -2.20 6.27 21.42
CA GLY A 12 -1.79 7.67 21.30
C GLY A 12 -0.91 7.92 20.07
N ILE A 13 0.05 7.04 19.80
CA ILE A 13 0.89 7.10 18.60
C ILE A 13 0.04 7.00 17.32
N ILE A 14 -0.90 6.05 17.28
CA ILE A 14 -1.77 5.86 16.11
C ILE A 14 -2.65 7.10 15.89
N LEU A 15 -3.27 7.64 16.92
CA LEU A 15 -4.10 8.84 16.83
C LEU A 15 -3.28 10.07 16.39
N PHE A 16 -2.05 10.21 16.89
CA PHE A 16 -1.13 11.27 16.47
C PHE A 16 -0.76 11.13 14.98
N LEU A 17 -0.45 9.91 14.53
CA LEU A 17 -0.15 9.63 13.13
C LEU A 17 -1.33 9.95 12.21
N ILE A 18 -2.55 9.59 12.59
CA ILE A 18 -3.77 9.91 11.84
C ILE A 18 -3.95 11.43 11.75
N SER A 19 -3.78 12.14 12.85
CA SER A 19 -3.93 13.61 12.88
C SER A 19 -2.86 14.29 12.00
N ALA A 20 -1.61 13.87 12.10
CA ALA A 20 -0.51 14.38 11.30
C ALA A 20 -0.72 14.09 9.80
N SER A 21 -1.21 12.89 9.47
CA SER A 21 -1.53 12.48 8.10
C SER A 21 -2.70 13.30 7.53
N SER A 22 -3.72 13.61 8.33
CA SER A 22 -4.83 14.47 7.90
C SER A 22 -4.35 15.89 7.58
N ALA A 23 -3.47 16.45 8.42
CA ALA A 23 -2.86 17.75 8.16
C ALA A 23 -1.99 17.70 6.88
N MET A 24 -1.20 16.67 6.71
CA MET A 24 -0.37 16.45 5.51
C MET A 24 -1.25 16.32 4.25
N SER A 25 -2.36 15.58 4.33
CA SER A 25 -3.31 15.45 3.23
C SER A 25 -3.86 16.80 2.77
N TRP A 26 -4.21 17.66 3.72
CA TRP A 26 -4.66 19.03 3.42
C TRP A 26 -3.57 19.87 2.75
N VAL A 27 -2.34 19.83 3.28
CA VAL A 27 -1.18 20.53 2.68
C VAL A 27 -0.90 20.01 1.27
N MET A 28 -0.93 18.70 1.07
CA MET A 28 -0.74 18.07 -0.25
C MET A 28 -1.80 18.54 -1.26
N ALA A 29 -3.06 18.54 -0.86
CA ALA A 29 -4.15 19.00 -1.72
C ALA A 29 -3.97 20.48 -2.12
N TYR A 30 -3.54 21.33 -1.17
CA TYR A 30 -3.33 22.76 -1.40
C TYR A 30 -2.08 23.05 -2.23
N SER A 31 -1.00 22.28 -2.03
CA SER A 31 0.27 22.49 -2.73
C SER A 31 0.30 21.97 -4.17
N GLY A 32 -0.72 21.21 -4.60
CA GLY A 32 -0.78 20.63 -5.93
C GLY A 32 0.25 19.51 -6.19
N ILE A 33 0.89 19.01 -5.15
CA ILE A 33 1.88 17.92 -5.27
C ILE A 33 1.29 16.67 -5.97
N PRO A 34 0.07 16.20 -5.66
CA PRO A 34 -0.53 15.08 -6.38
C PRO A 34 -0.66 15.34 -7.88
N ALA A 35 -1.02 16.56 -8.27
CA ALA A 35 -1.10 16.94 -9.68
C ALA A 35 0.27 16.88 -10.37
N ALA A 36 1.31 17.42 -9.74
CA ALA A 36 2.68 17.37 -10.27
C ALA A 36 3.20 15.92 -10.40
N ILE A 37 2.90 15.05 -9.44
CA ILE A 37 3.24 13.62 -9.51
C ILE A 37 2.45 12.94 -10.65
N SER A 38 1.16 13.27 -10.80
CA SER A 38 0.32 12.77 -11.88
C SER A 38 0.86 13.18 -13.25
N GLU A 39 1.22 14.45 -13.42
CA GLU A 39 1.85 14.94 -14.65
C GLU A 39 3.18 14.23 -14.93
N GLY A 40 4.00 14.03 -13.91
CA GLY A 40 5.24 13.27 -14.00
C GLY A 40 5.00 11.83 -14.46
N LEU A 41 4.02 11.14 -13.90
CA LEU A 41 3.65 9.78 -14.31
C LEU A 41 3.06 9.74 -15.73
N MET A 42 2.22 10.72 -16.09
CA MET A 42 1.64 10.84 -17.42
C MET A 42 2.68 11.23 -18.49
N SER A 43 3.77 11.88 -18.11
CA SER A 43 4.89 12.16 -19.03
C SER A 43 5.63 10.89 -19.45
N ILE A 44 5.63 9.87 -18.60
CA ILE A 44 6.26 8.56 -18.89
C ILE A 44 5.36 7.74 -19.83
N SER A 45 4.05 7.78 -19.63
CA SER A 45 3.10 7.06 -20.48
C SER A 45 1.70 7.67 -20.38
N THR A 46 1.01 7.73 -21.49
CA THR A 46 -0.41 8.09 -21.56
C THR A 46 -1.33 6.88 -21.37
N ASN A 47 -0.74 5.68 -21.28
CA ASN A 47 -1.51 4.46 -21.12
C ASN A 47 -1.83 4.22 -19.63
N LYS A 48 -3.13 4.25 -19.31
CA LYS A 48 -3.67 3.95 -17.96
C LYS A 48 -3.05 2.70 -17.32
N TYR A 49 -2.92 1.62 -18.07
CA TYR A 49 -2.41 0.36 -17.55
C TYR A 49 -0.95 0.43 -17.15
N VAL A 50 -0.14 1.20 -17.89
CA VAL A 50 1.27 1.42 -17.57
C VAL A 50 1.43 2.27 -16.33
N ILE A 51 0.61 3.30 -16.17
CA ILE A 51 0.64 4.17 -14.98
C ILE A 51 0.25 3.36 -13.72
N LEU A 52 -0.80 2.55 -13.80
CA LEU A 52 -1.21 1.68 -12.69
C LEU A 52 -0.12 0.65 -12.33
N LEU A 53 0.58 0.12 -13.32
CA LEU A 53 1.72 -0.77 -13.10
C LEU A 53 2.87 -0.05 -12.38
N LEU A 54 3.21 1.15 -12.83
CA LEU A 54 4.24 1.98 -12.19
C LEU A 54 3.87 2.30 -10.73
N MET A 55 2.60 2.66 -10.48
CA MET A 55 2.11 2.86 -9.12
C MET A 55 2.28 1.61 -8.25
N ASN A 56 1.93 0.42 -8.77
CA ASN A 56 2.13 -0.84 -8.06
C ASN A 56 3.61 -1.07 -7.72
N ILE A 57 4.52 -0.84 -8.66
CA ILE A 57 5.96 -1.02 -8.45
C ILE A 57 6.46 -0.04 -7.37
N ILE A 58 6.07 1.23 -7.44
CA ILE A 58 6.47 2.25 -6.45
C ILE A 58 5.95 1.88 -5.07
N LEU A 59 4.67 1.52 -4.96
CA LEU A 59 4.06 1.14 -3.69
C LEU A 59 4.67 -0.13 -3.10
N LEU A 60 5.00 -1.12 -3.95
CA LEU A 60 5.68 -2.33 -3.53
C LEU A 60 7.06 -2.03 -2.95
N VAL A 61 7.85 -1.20 -3.65
CA VAL A 61 9.17 -0.76 -3.17
C VAL A 61 9.05 -0.02 -1.85
N ILE A 62 8.10 0.90 -1.72
CA ILE A 62 7.84 1.63 -0.47
C ILE A 62 7.51 0.64 0.66
N GLY A 63 6.62 -0.33 0.40
CA GLY A 63 6.24 -1.36 1.37
C GLY A 63 7.38 -2.26 1.84
N MET A 64 8.47 -2.38 1.05
CA MET A 64 9.68 -3.10 1.48
C MET A 64 10.46 -2.38 2.58
N PHE A 65 10.37 -1.04 2.66
CA PHE A 65 11.17 -0.21 3.57
C PHE A 65 10.37 0.40 4.71
N MET A 66 9.05 0.53 4.56
CA MET A 66 8.17 1.19 5.52
C MET A 66 7.13 0.23 6.07
N ASP A 67 6.73 0.45 7.32
CA ASP A 67 5.58 -0.26 7.90
C ASP A 67 4.26 0.13 7.22
N ILE A 68 3.31 -0.80 7.22
CA ILE A 68 2.03 -0.69 6.53
C ILE A 68 1.26 0.57 6.97
N THR A 69 1.16 0.82 8.28
CA THR A 69 0.34 1.91 8.81
C THR A 69 0.82 3.30 8.37
N PRO A 70 2.09 3.71 8.59
CA PRO A 70 2.55 5.00 8.12
C PRO A 70 2.55 5.09 6.59
N ALA A 71 2.86 4.01 5.89
CA ALA A 71 2.84 4.01 4.42
C ALA A 71 1.44 4.31 3.86
N ILE A 72 0.39 3.65 4.37
CA ILE A 72 -0.99 3.94 3.95
C ILE A 72 -1.34 5.41 4.21
N LEU A 73 -1.05 5.92 5.40
CA LEU A 73 -1.41 7.28 5.78
C LEU A 73 -0.71 8.35 4.93
N ILE A 74 0.54 8.11 4.53
CA ILE A 74 1.33 9.05 3.74
C ILE A 74 0.98 8.97 2.26
N PHE A 75 0.86 7.75 1.70
CA PHE A 75 0.76 7.56 0.25
C PHE A 75 -0.68 7.56 -0.28
N THR A 76 -1.69 7.32 0.57
CA THR A 76 -3.09 7.44 0.14
C THR A 76 -3.41 8.84 -0.42
N PRO A 77 -3.14 9.96 0.27
CA PRO A 77 -3.46 11.28 -0.26
C PRO A 77 -2.68 11.65 -1.52
N ILE A 78 -1.55 10.98 -1.78
CA ILE A 78 -0.73 11.21 -2.97
C ILE A 78 -1.28 10.44 -4.17
N PHE A 79 -1.52 9.14 -4.01
CA PHE A 79 -1.84 8.25 -5.13
C PHE A 79 -3.34 8.08 -5.39
N LEU A 80 -4.21 8.30 -4.39
CA LEU A 80 -5.66 8.18 -4.58
C LEU A 80 -6.19 9.13 -5.66
N PRO A 81 -5.88 10.45 -5.65
CA PRO A 81 -6.35 11.35 -6.69
C PRO A 81 -5.89 10.95 -8.10
N ILE A 82 -4.67 10.39 -8.20
CA ILE A 82 -4.11 9.91 -9.45
C ILE A 82 -4.91 8.69 -9.94
N ALA A 83 -5.17 7.73 -9.06
CA ALA A 83 -5.94 6.53 -9.38
C ALA A 83 -7.37 6.89 -9.83
N GLU A 84 -8.02 7.83 -9.14
CA GLU A 84 -9.37 8.31 -9.48
C GLU A 84 -9.38 9.03 -10.84
N SER A 85 -8.37 9.83 -11.15
CA SER A 85 -8.24 10.48 -12.47
C SER A 85 -8.10 9.47 -13.61
N LEU A 86 -7.56 8.29 -13.33
CA LEU A 86 -7.47 7.16 -14.26
C LEU A 86 -8.75 6.31 -14.32
N GLY A 87 -9.78 6.67 -13.55
CA GLY A 87 -11.06 5.96 -13.48
C GLY A 87 -11.04 4.70 -12.62
N MET A 88 -10.14 4.64 -11.61
CA MET A 88 -10.15 3.61 -10.59
C MET A 88 -11.02 4.06 -9.41
N SER A 89 -11.86 3.16 -8.88
CA SER A 89 -12.63 3.44 -7.67
C SER A 89 -11.72 3.56 -6.44
N SER A 90 -12.07 4.43 -5.49
CA SER A 90 -11.35 4.57 -4.20
C SER A 90 -11.27 3.25 -3.43
N ILE A 91 -12.31 2.41 -3.51
CA ILE A 91 -12.32 1.08 -2.88
C ILE A 91 -11.29 0.16 -3.55
N GLN A 92 -11.29 0.11 -4.88
CA GLN A 92 -10.32 -0.70 -5.64
C GLN A 92 -8.88 -0.25 -5.35
N PHE A 93 -8.64 1.06 -5.33
CA PHE A 93 -7.35 1.62 -4.95
C PHE A 93 -6.95 1.22 -3.52
N GLY A 94 -7.86 1.31 -2.56
CA GLY A 94 -7.60 0.90 -1.18
C GLY A 94 -7.18 -0.56 -1.06
N VAL A 95 -7.88 -1.48 -1.75
CA VAL A 95 -7.52 -2.90 -1.79
C VAL A 95 -6.14 -3.11 -2.43
N MET A 96 -5.87 -2.44 -3.57
CA MET A 96 -4.58 -2.48 -4.25
C MET A 96 -3.45 -1.97 -3.35
N LEU A 97 -3.64 -0.84 -2.68
CA LEU A 97 -2.65 -0.22 -1.79
C LEU A 97 -2.31 -1.15 -0.62
N ILE A 98 -3.32 -1.65 0.10
CA ILE A 98 -3.12 -2.54 1.24
C ILE A 98 -2.42 -3.82 0.80
N PHE A 99 -2.83 -4.40 -0.33
CA PHE A 99 -2.20 -5.61 -0.86
C PHE A 99 -0.73 -5.40 -1.21
N ASN A 100 -0.38 -4.25 -1.83
CA ASN A 100 1.01 -3.86 -2.10
C ASN A 100 1.83 -3.74 -0.81
N MET A 101 1.29 -3.06 0.21
CA MET A 101 1.99 -2.88 1.48
C MET A 101 2.21 -4.21 2.20
N CYS A 102 1.21 -5.10 2.21
CA CYS A 102 1.33 -6.44 2.79
C CYS A 102 2.39 -7.27 2.05
N MET A 103 2.40 -7.25 0.72
CA MET A 103 3.44 -7.90 -0.07
C MET A 103 4.83 -7.32 0.21
N GLY A 104 4.94 -6.00 0.21
CA GLY A 104 6.19 -5.30 0.48
C GLY A 104 6.78 -5.68 1.84
N SER A 105 5.95 -5.71 2.90
CA SER A 105 6.40 -6.06 4.25
C SER A 105 6.95 -7.49 4.40
N MET A 106 6.65 -8.37 3.45
CA MET A 106 7.19 -9.74 3.39
C MET A 106 8.32 -9.89 2.37
N THR A 107 8.65 -8.84 1.61
CA THR A 107 9.62 -8.88 0.52
C THR A 107 10.99 -8.35 0.98
N PRO A 108 12.12 -9.04 0.69
CA PRO A 108 13.45 -8.52 0.95
C PRO A 108 13.67 -7.20 0.18
N PRO A 109 14.52 -6.26 0.63
CA PRO A 109 15.64 -6.44 1.58
C PRO A 109 15.28 -6.19 3.04
N VAL A 110 14.25 -5.40 3.36
CA VAL A 110 13.94 -5.08 4.76
C VAL A 110 12.79 -5.94 5.25
N GLY A 111 11.58 -5.85 4.66
CA GLY A 111 10.40 -6.64 5.00
C GLY A 111 10.19 -6.83 6.51
N SER A 112 9.54 -5.89 7.19
CA SER A 112 9.43 -5.89 8.66
C SER A 112 8.86 -7.20 9.21
N VAL A 113 7.85 -7.76 8.54
CA VAL A 113 7.23 -9.04 8.92
C VAL A 113 8.18 -10.20 8.66
N LEU A 114 8.90 -10.19 7.54
CA LEU A 114 9.89 -11.21 7.21
C LEU A 114 11.01 -11.26 8.25
N PHE A 115 11.51 -10.10 8.65
CA PHE A 115 12.59 -9.98 9.64
C PHE A 115 12.18 -10.55 11.00
N VAL A 116 11.00 -10.20 11.49
CA VAL A 116 10.46 -10.69 12.75
C VAL A 116 10.24 -12.22 12.69
N SER A 117 9.67 -12.71 11.59
CA SER A 117 9.42 -14.13 11.40
C SER A 117 10.71 -14.96 11.37
N CYS A 118 11.73 -14.47 10.69
CA CYS A 118 13.08 -15.11 10.66
C CYS A 118 13.72 -15.10 12.04
N GLY A 119 13.58 -14.02 12.81
CA GLY A 119 14.09 -13.92 14.18
C GLY A 119 13.48 -14.95 15.12
N ILE A 120 12.17 -15.16 15.03
CA ILE A 120 11.43 -16.15 15.85
C ILE A 120 11.80 -17.58 15.42
N SER A 121 11.82 -17.83 14.12
CA SER A 121 12.04 -19.19 13.55
C SER A 121 13.52 -19.60 13.54
N LYS A 122 14.45 -18.67 13.82
CA LYS A 122 15.91 -18.87 13.74
C LYS A 122 16.38 -19.38 12.36
N ILE A 123 15.71 -18.95 11.29
CA ILE A 123 16.01 -19.28 9.91
C ILE A 123 16.59 -18.04 9.23
N THR A 124 17.50 -18.21 8.28
CA THR A 124 18.07 -17.08 7.54
C THR A 124 17.09 -16.51 6.52
N ILE A 125 17.16 -15.20 6.28
CA ILE A 125 16.32 -14.50 5.30
C ILE A 125 16.47 -15.14 3.91
N GLU A 126 17.68 -15.55 3.53
CA GLU A 126 17.95 -16.20 2.23
C GLU A 126 17.19 -17.51 2.04
N GLN A 127 17.12 -18.35 3.09
CA GLN A 127 16.40 -19.61 3.04
C GLN A 127 14.89 -19.39 2.90
N VAL A 128 14.35 -18.45 3.68
CA VAL A 128 12.93 -18.11 3.62
C VAL A 128 12.58 -17.51 2.26
N THR A 129 13.39 -16.58 1.75
CA THR A 129 13.17 -15.92 0.47
C THR A 129 13.08 -16.91 -0.68
N LYS A 130 13.98 -17.89 -0.75
CA LYS A 130 13.95 -18.93 -1.78
C LYS A 130 12.65 -19.74 -1.74
N THR A 131 12.16 -20.06 -0.54
CA THR A 131 10.92 -20.80 -0.35
C THR A 131 9.69 -19.96 -0.68
N LEU A 132 9.74 -18.64 -0.42
CA LEU A 132 8.64 -17.72 -0.69
C LEU A 132 8.54 -17.30 -2.16
N LEU A 133 9.59 -17.47 -2.96
CA LEU A 133 9.63 -17.00 -4.35
C LEU A 133 8.41 -17.45 -5.19
N PRO A 134 7.99 -18.73 -5.19
CA PRO A 134 6.80 -19.14 -5.93
C PRO A 134 5.52 -18.52 -5.40
N TYR A 135 5.42 -18.27 -4.10
CA TYR A 135 4.26 -17.59 -3.51
C TYR A 135 4.21 -16.11 -3.91
N PHE A 136 5.37 -15.45 -4.00
CA PHE A 136 5.44 -14.06 -4.52
C PHE A 136 4.96 -13.96 -5.95
N ALA A 137 5.28 -14.93 -6.80
CA ALA A 137 4.79 -14.94 -8.18
C ALA A 137 3.25 -15.01 -8.24
N VAL A 138 2.64 -15.85 -7.40
CA VAL A 138 1.17 -15.96 -7.29
C VAL A 138 0.57 -14.67 -6.74
N LEU A 139 1.14 -14.12 -5.67
CA LEU A 139 0.68 -12.87 -5.06
C LEU A 139 0.77 -11.70 -6.03
N LEU A 140 1.85 -11.63 -6.81
CA LEU A 140 2.01 -10.61 -7.85
C LEU A 140 0.93 -10.75 -8.94
N GLY A 141 0.61 -11.99 -9.34
CA GLY A 141 -0.51 -12.25 -10.24
C GLY A 141 -1.86 -11.80 -9.68
N ILE A 142 -2.11 -12.05 -8.39
CA ILE A 142 -3.33 -11.60 -7.70
C ILE A 142 -3.36 -10.06 -7.61
N LEU A 143 -2.23 -9.42 -7.28
CA LEU A 143 -2.10 -7.97 -7.24
C LEU A 143 -2.46 -7.34 -8.59
N LEU A 144 -1.92 -7.87 -9.67
CA LEU A 144 -2.24 -7.41 -11.02
C LEU A 144 -3.72 -7.65 -11.36
N ALA A 145 -4.28 -8.80 -10.98
CA ALA A 145 -5.70 -9.09 -11.17
C ALA A 145 -6.58 -8.08 -10.42
N VAL A 146 -6.29 -7.77 -9.16
CA VAL A 146 -7.00 -6.76 -8.36
C VAL A 146 -6.87 -5.36 -8.98
N THR A 147 -5.70 -5.04 -9.50
CA THR A 147 -5.44 -3.73 -10.13
C THR A 147 -6.22 -3.55 -11.43
N TYR A 148 -6.28 -4.59 -12.27
CA TYR A 148 -6.85 -4.47 -13.63
C TYR A 148 -8.29 -4.97 -13.75
N ILE A 149 -8.78 -5.77 -12.80
CA ILE A 149 -10.13 -6.33 -12.82
C ILE A 149 -10.94 -5.72 -11.67
N PRO A 150 -11.70 -4.62 -11.91
CA PRO A 150 -12.49 -3.96 -10.87
C PRO A 150 -13.47 -4.90 -10.16
N ALA A 151 -14.00 -5.89 -10.89
CA ALA A 151 -14.97 -6.83 -10.36
C ALA A 151 -14.46 -7.61 -9.12
N LEU A 152 -13.15 -7.88 -9.01
CA LEU A 152 -12.58 -8.58 -7.85
C LEU A 152 -12.72 -7.79 -6.55
N SER A 153 -12.55 -6.47 -6.62
CA SER A 153 -12.63 -5.59 -5.44
C SER A 153 -14.04 -5.05 -5.22
N MET A 154 -14.82 -4.88 -6.30
CA MET A 154 -16.12 -4.21 -6.28
C MET A 154 -17.30 -5.20 -6.19
N ALA A 155 -17.09 -6.51 -6.42
CA ALA A 155 -18.18 -7.49 -6.44
C ALA A 155 -18.99 -7.50 -5.14
N ILE A 156 -18.32 -7.54 -3.99
CA ILE A 156 -18.99 -7.59 -2.68
C ILE A 156 -19.72 -6.27 -2.37
N PRO A 157 -19.09 -5.09 -2.49
CA PRO A 157 -19.78 -3.81 -2.27
C PRO A 157 -20.98 -3.61 -3.19
N THR A 158 -20.85 -3.99 -4.46
CA THR A 158 -21.95 -3.90 -5.44
C THR A 158 -23.11 -4.85 -5.11
N LEU A 159 -22.80 -6.10 -4.72
CA LEU A 159 -23.82 -7.08 -4.31
C LEU A 159 -24.58 -6.65 -3.05
N LEU A 160 -23.93 -5.94 -2.15
CA LEU A 160 -24.53 -5.42 -0.92
C LEU A 160 -25.26 -4.07 -1.13
N GLY A 161 -25.26 -3.52 -2.33
CA GLY A 161 -25.90 -2.25 -2.65
C GLY A 161 -25.27 -1.04 -1.93
N LEU A 162 -23.96 -1.13 -1.61
CA LEU A 162 -23.22 -0.06 -0.94
C LEU A 162 -22.66 0.98 -1.92
N ILE A 163 -22.67 0.64 -3.21
CA ILE A 163 -22.21 1.47 -4.34
C ILE A 163 -23.07 1.16 -5.57
#